data_7e87f9cbb135be320084f4c170985b0e
#
_entry.id   7e87f9cbb135be320084f4c170985b0e
#
_cell.length_a   1.000
_cell.length_b   1.000
_cell.length_c   1.000
_cell.angle_alpha   90.00
_cell.angle_beta   90.00
_cell.angle_gamma   90.00
#
_symmetry.space_group_name_H-M   'P 1'
#
loop_
_entity.id
_entity.type
_entity.pdbx_description
1 polymer ?
#
loop_
_entity_poly.entity_id
_entity_poly.type
_entity_poly.pdbx_seq_one_letter_code
_entity_poly.pdbx_strand_id
1 'polypeptide(L)'
;LLDDEKKDSYDFFIGVTQLLGKNTVVSADITLGYSEGYLNDPYKVVQRNEDFVIAPGISIPVVNIYRENRPDSRFRQVFHQQTKHYFESLNGTLKAAFRLSNDDYGIFSQTAELEWRQEVNANLLLSPFYRFYNQNSADFFVNTLNNLDIDTPADEPNVNGPNYSEDYRLSSLQAPSIGL
;
A
#
# COMPACT_ATOMS: atom_id res chain seq x y z
N LEU A 1 -12.83 21.45 -10.65
CA LEU A 1 -11.48 21.76 -11.12
C LEU A 1 -10.58 21.82 -9.90
N LEU A 2 -9.52 21.00 -9.87
CA LEU A 2 -8.48 21.05 -8.84
C LEU A 2 -7.58 22.24 -9.18
N ASP A 3 -7.95 23.43 -8.75
CA ASP A 3 -7.10 24.60 -8.88
C ASP A 3 -6.18 24.66 -7.63
N ASP A 4 -4.88 24.64 -7.85
CA ASP A 4 -3.80 24.85 -6.86
C ASP A 4 -3.61 23.78 -5.77
N GLU A 5 -4.12 22.56 -5.95
CA GLU A 5 -3.84 21.48 -5.01
C GLU A 5 -2.36 21.04 -5.11
N LYS A 6 -1.66 21.08 -3.97
CA LYS A 6 -0.24 20.75 -3.88
C LYS A 6 -0.01 19.57 -2.95
N LYS A 7 0.99 18.77 -3.32
CA LYS A 7 1.51 17.71 -2.49
C LYS A 7 3.02 17.83 -2.41
N ASP A 8 3.53 17.89 -1.20
CA ASP A 8 4.96 17.80 -0.91
C ASP A 8 5.31 16.43 -0.37
N SER A 9 6.47 15.90 -0.74
CA SER A 9 6.95 14.60 -0.28
C SER A 9 8.44 14.65 -0.01
N TYR A 10 8.84 14.09 1.13
CA TYR A 10 10.22 14.01 1.60
C TYR A 10 10.53 12.57 1.96
N ASP A 11 11.62 12.02 1.41
CA ASP A 11 12.09 10.69 1.73
C ASP A 11 13.53 10.74 2.26
N PHE A 12 13.74 10.06 3.39
CA PHE A 12 15.06 9.80 3.95
C PHE A 12 15.38 8.32 3.85
N PHE A 13 16.52 8.00 3.28
CA PHE A 13 16.99 6.63 3.08
C PHE A 13 18.36 6.43 3.73
N ILE A 14 18.50 5.33 4.46
CA ILE A 14 19.80 4.85 4.96
C ILE A 14 19.89 3.34 4.78
N GLY A 15 21.00 2.85 4.27
CA GLY A 15 21.22 1.44 4.04
C GLY A 15 22.66 1.00 4.24
N VAL A 16 22.83 -0.27 4.50
CA VAL A 16 24.13 -0.92 4.63
C VAL A 16 24.15 -2.19 3.79
N THR A 17 25.28 -2.43 3.13
CA THR A 17 25.55 -3.68 2.42
C THR A 17 26.86 -4.25 2.91
N GLN A 18 26.84 -5.53 3.29
CA GLN A 18 27.98 -6.26 3.81
C GLN A 18 28.23 -7.52 3.01
N LEU A 19 29.48 -7.74 2.62
CA LEU A 19 29.97 -9.00 2.09
C LEU A 19 30.30 -9.95 3.26
N LEU A 20 29.61 -11.08 3.32
CA LEU A 20 29.89 -12.15 4.31
C LEU A 20 30.62 -13.29 3.61
N GLY A 21 31.94 -13.16 3.49
CA GLY A 21 32.78 -14.06 2.70
C GLY A 21 32.66 -13.81 1.19
N LYS A 22 33.09 -14.77 0.37
CA LYS A 22 33.17 -14.61 -1.10
C LYS A 22 31.82 -14.80 -1.82
N ASN A 23 30.87 -15.48 -1.18
CA ASN A 23 29.65 -15.97 -1.84
C ASN A 23 28.36 -15.36 -1.28
N THR A 24 28.42 -14.54 -0.23
CA THR A 24 27.24 -14.01 0.45
C THR A 24 27.28 -12.50 0.53
N VAL A 25 26.17 -11.87 0.12
CA VAL A 25 25.92 -10.44 0.28
C VAL A 25 24.64 -10.26 1.08
N VAL A 26 24.71 -9.44 2.13
CA VAL A 26 23.53 -9.04 2.91
C VAL A 26 23.40 -7.53 2.82
N SER A 27 22.21 -7.07 2.54
CA SER A 27 21.85 -5.64 2.61
C SER A 27 20.64 -5.44 3.50
N ALA A 28 20.64 -4.31 4.20
CA ALA A 28 19.49 -3.85 4.97
C ALA A 28 19.37 -2.35 4.83
N ASP A 29 18.15 -1.85 4.72
CA ASP A 29 17.87 -0.43 4.59
C ASP A 29 16.58 -0.03 5.32
N ILE A 30 16.52 1.26 5.67
CA ILE A 30 15.37 1.91 6.25
C ILE A 30 15.06 3.14 5.39
N THR A 31 13.78 3.28 5.02
CA THR A 31 13.25 4.47 4.37
C THR A 31 12.21 5.09 5.29
N LEU A 32 12.31 6.40 5.53
CA LEU A 32 11.32 7.21 6.21
C LEU A 32 10.75 8.19 5.18
N GLY A 33 9.44 8.14 4.94
CA GLY A 33 8.76 9.00 3.99
C GLY A 33 7.70 9.84 4.69
N TYR A 34 7.67 11.14 4.42
CA TYR A 34 6.63 12.05 4.85
C TYR A 34 6.03 12.76 3.64
N SER A 35 4.72 12.75 3.57
CA SER A 35 3.97 13.45 2.52
C SER A 35 2.91 14.32 3.18
N GLU A 36 2.69 15.53 2.65
CA GLU A 36 1.69 16.47 3.14
C GLU A 36 1.00 17.20 1.98
N GLY A 37 -0.20 17.71 2.25
CA GLY A 37 -1.04 18.43 1.31
C GLY A 37 -2.16 17.57 0.74
N TYR A 38 -2.47 17.74 -0.54
CA TYR A 38 -3.58 17.00 -1.16
C TYR A 38 -3.20 15.53 -1.42
N LEU A 39 -3.70 14.63 -0.57
CA LEU A 39 -3.44 13.18 -0.65
C LEU A 39 -4.66 12.38 -1.17
N ASN A 40 -5.78 13.05 -1.45
CA ASN A 40 -6.96 12.43 -2.03
C ASN A 40 -6.74 12.03 -3.50
N ASP A 41 -7.38 10.96 -3.92
CA ASP A 41 -7.45 10.58 -5.35
C ASP A 41 -8.72 11.20 -5.94
N PRO A 42 -8.62 12.14 -6.91
CA PRO A 42 -9.78 12.85 -7.46
C PRO A 42 -10.77 11.93 -8.19
N TYR A 43 -10.35 10.71 -8.52
CA TYR A 43 -11.18 9.72 -9.19
C TYR A 43 -11.81 8.70 -8.24
N LYS A 44 -11.54 8.81 -6.93
CA LYS A 44 -12.12 7.92 -5.93
C LYS A 44 -13.31 8.56 -5.26
N VAL A 45 -14.39 7.78 -5.21
CA VAL A 45 -15.65 8.18 -4.60
C VAL A 45 -16.14 7.07 -3.69
N VAL A 46 -16.95 7.43 -2.68
CA VAL A 46 -17.57 6.51 -1.74
C VAL A 46 -19.08 6.69 -1.80
N GLN A 47 -19.80 5.58 -1.87
CA GLN A 47 -21.27 5.61 -1.94
C GLN A 47 -21.91 5.61 -0.55
N ARG A 48 -23.09 6.26 -0.46
CA ARG A 48 -24.00 6.21 0.68
C ARG A 48 -25.40 5.93 0.21
N ASN A 49 -26.03 4.90 0.77
CA ASN A 49 -27.42 4.59 0.51
C ASN A 49 -28.30 5.32 1.53
N GLU A 50 -29.25 6.11 1.07
CA GLU A 50 -30.17 6.90 1.88
C GLU A 50 -31.61 6.68 1.42
N ASP A 51 -32.54 6.76 2.36
CA ASP A 51 -33.97 6.72 2.04
C ASP A 51 -34.51 8.15 1.89
N PHE A 52 -34.84 8.54 0.68
CA PHE A 52 -35.49 9.83 0.43
C PHE A 52 -36.99 9.73 0.69
N VAL A 53 -37.49 10.41 1.70
CA VAL A 53 -38.90 10.41 2.09
C VAL A 53 -39.70 11.33 1.15
N ILE A 54 -40.59 10.74 0.33
CA ILE A 54 -41.48 11.48 -0.60
C ILE A 54 -42.74 11.92 0.11
N ALA A 55 -43.31 11.08 0.98
CA ALA A 55 -44.53 11.33 1.75
C ALA A 55 -44.53 10.51 3.03
N PRO A 56 -45.36 10.81 4.05
CA PRO A 56 -45.49 10.00 5.24
C PRO A 56 -45.66 8.50 4.93
N GLY A 57 -44.69 7.69 5.30
CA GLY A 57 -44.67 6.24 5.06
C GLY A 57 -44.24 5.81 3.65
N ILE A 58 -43.82 6.72 2.79
CA ILE A 58 -43.32 6.41 1.44
C ILE A 58 -41.91 6.97 1.28
N SER A 59 -40.91 6.06 1.15
CA SER A 59 -39.54 6.42 0.84
C SER A 59 -39.04 5.70 -0.40
N ILE A 60 -38.08 6.30 -1.09
CA ILE A 60 -37.34 5.69 -2.21
C ILE A 60 -35.86 5.61 -1.82
N PRO A 61 -35.22 4.48 -2.12
CA PRO A 61 -33.75 4.36 -1.92
C PRO A 61 -33.02 5.24 -2.95
N VAL A 62 -32.09 6.07 -2.48
CA VAL A 62 -31.23 6.92 -3.29
C VAL A 62 -29.78 6.59 -2.97
N VAL A 63 -28.93 6.54 -3.98
CA VAL A 63 -27.49 6.36 -3.83
C VAL A 63 -26.81 7.72 -4.06
N ASN A 64 -26.24 8.26 -3.02
CA ASN A 64 -25.42 9.45 -3.09
C ASN A 64 -23.93 9.06 -3.21
N ILE A 65 -23.16 9.86 -3.93
CA ILE A 65 -21.75 9.63 -4.21
C ILE A 65 -20.95 10.84 -3.68
N TYR A 66 -19.96 10.57 -2.84
CA TYR A 66 -19.10 11.57 -2.23
C TYR A 66 -17.65 11.33 -2.60
N ARG A 67 -16.85 12.40 -2.69
CA ARG A 67 -15.40 12.27 -2.84
C ARG A 67 -14.81 11.65 -1.59
N GLU A 68 -13.72 10.91 -1.75
CA GLU A 68 -12.99 10.41 -0.58
C GLU A 68 -12.40 11.56 0.23
N ASN A 69 -12.18 11.32 1.51
CA ASN A 69 -11.54 12.24 2.44
C ASN A 69 -10.43 11.51 3.21
N ARG A 70 -9.17 11.65 2.75
CA ARG A 70 -7.98 11.10 3.41
C ARG A 70 -7.37 12.13 4.35
N PRO A 71 -6.58 11.69 5.35
CA PRO A 71 -5.72 12.61 6.06
C PRO A 71 -4.82 13.40 5.10
N ASP A 72 -4.55 14.66 5.42
CA ASP A 72 -3.73 15.59 4.64
C ASP A 72 -2.22 15.36 4.81
N SER A 73 -1.82 14.43 5.66
CA SER A 73 -0.44 14.01 5.86
C SER A 73 -0.32 12.50 5.96
N ARG A 74 0.86 11.97 5.60
CA ARG A 74 1.18 10.56 5.73
C ARG A 74 2.66 10.38 6.08
N PHE A 75 2.92 9.74 7.22
CA PHE A 75 4.26 9.30 7.59
C PHE A 75 4.39 7.79 7.39
N ARG A 76 5.40 7.37 6.64
CA ARG A 76 5.65 5.98 6.30
C ARG A 76 7.06 5.54 6.69
N GLN A 77 7.16 4.35 7.27
CA GLN A 77 8.40 3.69 7.66
C GLN A 77 8.51 2.38 6.88
N VAL A 78 9.64 2.16 6.23
CA VAL A 78 9.90 0.92 5.50
C VAL A 78 11.24 0.36 5.94
N PHE A 79 11.23 -0.90 6.36
CA PHE A 79 12.43 -1.70 6.55
C PHE A 79 12.51 -2.73 5.43
N HIS A 80 13.67 -2.84 4.80
CA HIS A 80 13.95 -3.85 3.79
C HIS A 80 15.26 -4.56 4.10
N GLN A 81 15.26 -5.89 3.97
CA GLN A 81 16.44 -6.73 4.12
C GLN A 81 16.50 -7.70 2.95
N GLN A 82 17.71 -7.89 2.40
CA GLN A 82 17.94 -8.83 1.32
C GLN A 82 19.27 -9.58 1.57
N THR A 83 19.23 -10.89 1.32
CA THR A 83 20.41 -11.76 1.32
C THR A 83 20.51 -12.45 -0.03
N LYS A 84 21.71 -12.46 -0.60
CA LYS A 84 22.07 -13.25 -1.78
C LYS A 84 23.21 -14.19 -1.42
N HIS A 85 23.04 -15.48 -1.72
CA HIS A 85 24.09 -16.47 -1.52
C HIS A 85 24.29 -17.29 -2.80
N TYR A 86 25.54 -17.32 -3.27
CA TYR A 86 25.94 -18.12 -4.41
C TYR A 86 26.41 -19.51 -3.97
N PHE A 87 25.79 -20.54 -4.50
CA PHE A 87 26.14 -21.95 -4.27
C PHE A 87 27.04 -22.43 -5.41
N GLU A 88 28.34 -22.52 -5.18
CA GLU A 88 29.33 -22.93 -6.18
C GLU A 88 29.04 -24.34 -6.75
N SER A 89 28.65 -25.28 -5.88
CA SER A 89 28.36 -26.66 -6.30
C SER A 89 27.13 -26.81 -7.19
N LEU A 90 26.20 -25.85 -7.13
CA LEU A 90 24.96 -25.84 -7.89
C LEU A 90 24.99 -24.83 -9.03
N ASN A 91 26.04 -24.02 -9.14
CA ASN A 91 26.14 -22.88 -10.05
C ASN A 91 24.87 -22.02 -10.05
N GLY A 92 24.36 -21.74 -8.85
CA GLY A 92 23.11 -21.04 -8.65
C GLY A 92 23.16 -20.07 -7.48
N THR A 93 22.31 -19.04 -7.51
CA THR A 93 22.20 -18.01 -6.48
C THR A 93 20.79 -18.03 -5.88
N LEU A 94 20.73 -18.13 -4.55
CA LEU A 94 19.49 -17.89 -3.79
C LEU A 94 19.45 -16.43 -3.36
N LYS A 95 18.36 -15.75 -3.68
CA LYS A 95 18.00 -14.45 -3.14
C LYS A 95 16.80 -14.63 -2.20
N ALA A 96 16.93 -14.15 -0.97
CA ALA A 96 15.85 -14.03 -0.01
C ALA A 96 15.69 -12.55 0.34
N ALA A 97 14.48 -12.03 0.26
CA ALA A 97 14.19 -10.65 0.61
C ALA A 97 12.97 -10.56 1.52
N PHE A 98 13.01 -9.61 2.45
CA PHE A 98 11.94 -9.33 3.37
C PHE A 98 11.74 -7.82 3.49
N ARG A 99 10.47 -7.35 3.45
CA ARG A 99 10.12 -5.95 3.56
C ARG A 99 8.96 -5.79 4.53
N LEU A 100 9.11 -4.86 5.46
CA LEU A 100 8.05 -4.38 6.34
C LEU A 100 7.77 -2.93 6.01
N SER A 101 6.50 -2.55 6.01
CA SER A 101 6.09 -1.16 5.90
C SER A 101 5.00 -0.87 6.91
N ASN A 102 5.11 0.25 7.60
CA ASN A 102 4.12 0.77 8.52
C ASN A 102 3.89 2.25 8.25
N ASP A 103 2.66 2.71 8.40
CA ASP A 103 2.34 4.13 8.25
C ASP A 103 1.28 4.59 9.27
N ASP A 104 1.07 5.90 9.34
CA ASP A 104 0.07 6.55 10.20
C ASP A 104 -1.37 6.48 9.66
N TYR A 105 -1.57 5.88 8.49
CA TYR A 105 -2.89 5.46 8.01
C TYR A 105 -3.37 4.16 8.68
N GLY A 106 -2.56 3.57 9.57
CA GLY A 106 -2.81 2.29 10.21
C GLY A 106 -2.44 1.09 9.32
N ILE A 107 -1.84 1.31 8.15
CA ILE A 107 -1.46 0.20 7.26
C ILE A 107 -0.13 -0.39 7.72
N PHE A 108 -0.16 -1.69 8.05
CA PHE A 108 1.01 -2.51 8.21
C PHE A 108 1.08 -3.54 7.09
N SER A 109 2.18 -3.57 6.36
CA SER A 109 2.37 -4.55 5.29
C SER A 109 3.71 -5.28 5.39
N GLN A 110 3.71 -6.52 4.89
CA GLN A 110 4.88 -7.37 4.85
C GLN A 110 4.98 -8.09 3.51
N THR A 111 6.20 -8.16 3.00
CA THR A 111 6.52 -8.91 1.79
C THR A 111 7.66 -9.87 2.08
N ALA A 112 7.53 -11.12 1.67
CA ALA A 112 8.61 -12.09 1.65
C ALA A 112 8.81 -12.58 0.22
N GLU A 113 10.05 -12.69 -0.23
CA GLU A 113 10.40 -13.12 -1.58
C GLU A 113 11.58 -14.10 -1.53
N LEU A 114 11.45 -15.19 -2.29
CA LEU A 114 12.53 -16.14 -2.57
C LEU A 114 12.66 -16.25 -4.08
N GLU A 115 13.89 -16.12 -4.58
CA GLU A 115 14.25 -16.28 -5.99
C GLU A 115 15.47 -17.20 -6.10
N TRP A 116 15.39 -18.21 -6.93
CA TRP A 116 16.53 -19.06 -7.29
C TRP A 116 16.98 -18.75 -8.71
N ARG A 117 18.22 -18.29 -8.88
CA ARG A 117 18.80 -18.02 -10.20
C ARG A 117 19.77 -19.14 -10.56
N GLN A 118 19.42 -19.91 -11.58
CA GLN A 118 20.19 -21.04 -12.08
C GLN A 118 20.81 -20.73 -13.43
N GLU A 119 22.11 -20.73 -13.50
CA GLU A 119 22.81 -20.75 -14.79
C GLU A 119 22.81 -22.17 -15.36
N VAL A 120 21.99 -22.40 -16.38
CA VAL A 120 21.89 -23.70 -17.04
C VAL A 120 23.02 -23.87 -18.07
N ASN A 121 23.30 -22.80 -18.82
CA ASN A 121 24.42 -22.69 -19.74
C ASN A 121 24.72 -21.22 -20.06
N ALA A 122 25.73 -20.94 -20.90
CA ALA A 122 26.15 -19.57 -21.23
C ALA A 122 25.04 -18.67 -21.82
N ASN A 123 23.94 -19.26 -22.34
CA ASN A 123 22.89 -18.55 -23.02
C ASN A 123 21.53 -18.66 -22.30
N LEU A 124 21.44 -19.45 -21.23
CA LEU A 124 20.17 -19.69 -20.51
C LEU A 124 20.33 -19.53 -19.02
N LEU A 125 19.59 -18.59 -18.47
CA LEU A 125 19.40 -18.33 -17.04
C LEU A 125 17.92 -18.56 -16.70
N LEU A 126 17.64 -19.38 -15.70
CA LEU A 126 16.31 -19.58 -15.16
C LEU A 126 16.21 -18.93 -13.77
N SER A 127 15.12 -18.21 -13.49
CA SER A 127 14.95 -17.45 -12.25
C SER A 127 13.57 -17.66 -11.63
N PRO A 128 13.20 -18.91 -11.24
CA PRO A 128 11.95 -19.13 -10.52
C PRO A 128 11.93 -18.33 -9.22
N PHE A 129 10.78 -17.71 -8.94
CA PHE A 129 10.56 -16.97 -7.70
C PHE A 129 9.20 -17.23 -7.11
N TYR A 130 9.11 -17.04 -5.79
CA TYR A 130 7.89 -16.97 -5.03
C TYR A 130 7.91 -15.69 -4.20
N ARG A 131 6.80 -14.93 -4.24
CA ARG A 131 6.59 -13.72 -3.46
C ARG A 131 5.26 -13.81 -2.74
N PHE A 132 5.25 -13.48 -1.47
CA PHE A 132 4.05 -13.33 -0.66
C PHE A 132 3.97 -11.90 -0.15
N TYR A 133 2.82 -11.28 -0.37
CA TYR A 133 2.48 -9.96 0.15
C TYR A 133 1.25 -10.04 1.03
N ASN A 134 1.26 -9.32 2.16
CA ASN A 134 0.10 -9.16 3.04
C ASN A 134 0.06 -7.76 3.61
N GLN A 135 -1.14 -7.16 3.69
CA GLN A 135 -1.40 -5.91 4.39
C GLN A 135 -2.76 -5.95 5.10
N ASN A 136 -2.90 -5.21 6.19
CA ASN A 136 -4.19 -4.84 6.75
C ASN A 136 -4.75 -3.58 6.06
N SER A 137 -6.03 -3.29 6.30
CA SER A 137 -6.66 -2.06 5.79
C SER A 137 -6.19 -0.81 6.56
N ALA A 138 -6.32 0.35 5.92
CA ALA A 138 -6.24 1.64 6.60
C ALA A 138 -7.37 1.80 7.63
N ASP A 139 -7.13 2.59 8.67
CA ASP A 139 -8.10 2.85 9.75
C ASP A 139 -9.38 3.51 9.25
N PHE A 140 -9.29 4.28 8.18
CA PHE A 140 -10.40 4.99 7.55
C PHE A 140 -10.93 4.31 6.26
N PHE A 141 -10.51 3.08 6.00
CA PHE A 141 -11.04 2.31 4.85
C PHE A 141 -12.47 1.88 5.11
N VAL A 142 -13.36 2.19 4.18
CA VAL A 142 -14.78 1.80 4.21
C VAL A 142 -15.25 1.33 2.84
N ASN A 143 -16.20 0.40 2.82
CA ASN A 143 -16.86 0.00 1.55
C ASN A 143 -18.03 0.93 1.20
N THR A 144 -18.67 1.52 2.22
CA THR A 144 -19.77 2.47 2.06
C THR A 144 -19.80 3.43 3.25
N LEU A 145 -20.44 4.59 3.10
CA LEU A 145 -20.65 5.54 4.19
C LEU A 145 -21.84 5.22 5.10
N ASN A 146 -22.59 4.16 4.82
CA ASN A 146 -23.82 3.82 5.56
C ASN A 146 -23.61 3.58 7.06
N ASN A 147 -22.42 3.13 7.45
CA ASN A 147 -22.08 2.78 8.83
C ASN A 147 -21.26 3.86 9.54
N LEU A 148 -20.99 5.00 8.88
CA LEU A 148 -20.33 6.12 9.52
C LEU A 148 -21.36 7.03 10.17
N ASP A 149 -21.11 7.39 11.44
CA ASP A 149 -21.91 8.36 12.20
C ASP A 149 -21.52 9.78 11.76
N ILE A 150 -21.94 10.14 10.55
CA ILE A 150 -21.77 11.45 9.95
C ILE A 150 -23.11 11.90 9.37
N ASP A 151 -23.57 13.09 9.75
CA ASP A 151 -24.82 13.65 9.25
C ASP A 151 -24.73 13.94 7.76
N THR A 152 -23.62 14.55 7.33
CA THR A 152 -23.31 14.84 5.93
C THR A 152 -21.82 14.57 5.68
N PRO A 153 -21.48 13.74 4.66
CA PRO A 153 -20.12 13.65 4.18
C PRO A 153 -19.64 15.01 3.66
N ALA A 154 -18.34 15.28 3.78
CA ALA A 154 -17.76 16.50 3.26
C ALA A 154 -17.92 16.59 1.74
N ASP A 155 -18.46 17.68 1.22
CA ASP A 155 -18.49 17.95 -0.23
C ASP A 155 -17.08 18.22 -0.77
N GLU A 156 -16.23 18.81 0.08
CA GLU A 156 -14.82 19.10 -0.20
C GLU A 156 -13.92 18.24 0.68
N PRO A 157 -12.88 17.58 0.11
CA PRO A 157 -11.90 16.84 0.88
C PRO A 157 -11.17 17.71 1.91
N ASN A 158 -10.80 17.11 3.05
CA ASN A 158 -10.03 17.75 4.15
C ASN A 158 -10.75 18.86 4.89
N VAL A 159 -12.06 18.99 4.74
CA VAL A 159 -12.85 19.98 5.46
C VAL A 159 -13.72 19.32 6.52
N ASN A 160 -13.34 19.45 7.81
CA ASN A 160 -14.15 19.20 9.02
C ASN A 160 -15.04 17.93 9.01
N GLY A 161 -14.55 16.83 8.55
CA GLY A 161 -15.28 15.56 8.57
C GLY A 161 -14.39 14.39 8.94
N PRO A 162 -14.94 13.20 9.23
CA PRO A 162 -14.16 12.00 9.41
C PRO A 162 -13.43 11.63 8.10
N ASN A 163 -12.26 11.01 8.22
CA ASN A 163 -11.57 10.46 7.09
C ASN A 163 -12.27 9.17 6.62
N TYR A 164 -12.38 9.00 5.31
CA TYR A 164 -12.94 7.81 4.68
C TYR A 164 -12.44 7.62 3.25
N SER A 165 -12.30 6.38 2.81
CA SER A 165 -11.97 6.04 1.42
C SER A 165 -12.43 4.62 1.10
N GLU A 166 -12.93 4.40 -0.12
CA GLU A 166 -13.23 3.08 -0.70
C GLU A 166 -12.09 2.60 -1.63
N ASP A 167 -10.92 3.24 -1.59
CA ASP A 167 -9.82 2.83 -2.44
C ASP A 167 -9.32 1.44 -2.03
N TYR A 168 -9.49 0.44 -2.92
CA TYR A 168 -9.06 -0.95 -2.68
C TYR A 168 -7.57 -1.09 -2.33
N ARG A 169 -6.72 -0.12 -2.71
CA ARG A 169 -5.30 -0.08 -2.34
C ARG A 169 -5.08 0.13 -0.84
N LEU A 170 -6.10 0.66 -0.15
CA LEU A 170 -6.12 0.88 1.30
C LEU A 170 -6.81 -0.27 2.05
N SER A 171 -7.38 -1.25 1.35
CA SER A 171 -8.01 -2.41 1.95
C SER A 171 -7.00 -3.46 2.43
N SER A 172 -7.46 -4.42 3.21
CA SER A 172 -6.68 -5.61 3.50
C SER A 172 -6.47 -6.44 2.23
N LEU A 173 -5.24 -6.93 2.02
CA LEU A 173 -4.86 -7.66 0.82
C LEU A 173 -3.86 -8.77 1.14
N GLN A 174 -4.07 -9.94 0.54
CA GLN A 174 -3.08 -11.01 0.47
C GLN A 174 -2.84 -11.39 -0.99
N ALA A 175 -1.59 -11.40 -1.43
CA ALA A 175 -1.22 -11.66 -2.81
C ALA A 175 0.01 -12.58 -2.91
N PRO A 176 -0.18 -13.90 -3.07
CA PRO A 176 0.88 -14.79 -3.49
C PRO A 176 1.17 -14.60 -4.98
N SER A 177 2.44 -14.66 -5.36
CA SER A 177 2.90 -14.58 -6.76
C SER A 177 3.97 -15.62 -7.00
N ILE A 178 3.95 -16.25 -8.16
CA ILE A 178 4.97 -17.17 -8.63
C ILE A 178 5.33 -16.81 -10.08
N GLY A 179 6.59 -16.97 -10.44
CA GLY A 179 7.07 -16.71 -11.80
C GLY A 179 8.39 -17.39 -12.09
N LEU A 180 8.83 -17.28 -13.35
CA LEU A 180 10.05 -17.84 -13.89
C LEU A 180 10.77 -16.82 -14.75
#